data_122970e3c3588ce624d63f5e9376bbba
#
_entry.id   122970e3c3588ce624d63f5e9376bbba
#
_cell.length_a   1.000
_cell.length_b   1.000
_cell.length_c   1.000
_cell.angle_alpha   90.00
_cell.angle_beta   90.00
_cell.angle_gamma   90.00
#
_symmetry.space_group_name_H-M   'P 1'
#
loop_
_entity.id
_entity.type
_entity.pdbx_description
1 polymer ?
#
loop_
_entity_poly.entity_id
_entity_poly.type
_entity_poly.pdbx_seq_one_letter_code
_entity_poly.pdbx_strand_id
1 'polypeptide(L)'
;MGVFISIEPDGRTTLIAHRVEMGTGVRTSLPMVIADELEADWARVTIVQADANEARYGNQNVDGSRSVRHFLLPMRRAGAAARQMLEAAAAARWGVPASEVQARQHTLLHTPTGRRLGFGEVAADAARLPLPAPEQ
;
A
#
# COMPACT_ATOMS: atom_id res chain seq x y z
N MET A 1 5.87 -4.39 4.13
CA MET A 1 4.62 -4.56 3.35
C MET A 1 4.91 -4.69 1.86
N GLY A 2 5.72 -5.65 1.48
CA GLY A 2 6.18 -5.84 0.11
C GLY A 2 7.23 -4.82 -0.33
N VAL A 3 7.62 -4.87 -1.62
CA VAL A 3 8.70 -4.04 -2.17
C VAL A 3 8.26 -2.64 -2.59
N PHE A 4 6.95 -2.39 -2.65
CA PHE A 4 6.39 -1.15 -3.19
C PHE A 4 5.91 -0.16 -2.14
N ILE A 5 5.77 -0.57 -0.86
CA ILE A 5 5.13 0.22 0.19
C ILE A 5 5.99 0.25 1.44
N SER A 6 6.34 1.44 1.92
CA SER A 6 6.93 1.67 3.23
C SER A 6 6.10 2.70 3.99
N ILE A 7 5.87 2.46 5.28
CA ILE A 7 5.13 3.36 6.16
C ILE A 7 6.00 3.63 7.40
N GLU A 8 6.31 4.90 7.61
CA GLU A 8 7.11 5.36 8.74
C GLU A 8 6.25 5.47 10.02
N PRO A 9 6.86 5.49 11.20
CA PRO A 9 6.11 5.62 12.48
C PRO A 9 5.26 6.88 12.57
N ASP A 10 5.65 7.96 11.89
CA ASP A 10 4.87 9.20 11.81
C ASP A 10 3.71 9.13 10.78
N GLY A 11 3.59 7.99 10.11
CA GLY A 11 2.57 7.70 9.11
C GLY A 11 2.92 8.14 7.70
N ARG A 12 4.05 8.82 7.44
CA ARG A 12 4.47 9.09 6.06
C ARG A 12 4.61 7.79 5.29
N THR A 13 4.00 7.75 4.12
CA THR A 13 3.96 6.56 3.27
C THR A 13 4.78 6.79 2.02
N THR A 14 5.77 5.95 1.78
CA THR A 14 6.56 5.95 0.55
C THR A 14 6.06 4.86 -0.38
N LEU A 15 5.75 5.24 -1.60
CA LEU A 15 5.36 4.32 -2.67
C LEU A 15 6.42 4.30 -3.76
N ILE A 16 6.82 3.10 -4.18
CA ILE A 16 7.84 2.92 -5.20
C ILE A 16 7.20 2.87 -6.59
N ALA A 17 7.57 3.83 -7.43
CA ALA A 17 7.24 3.81 -8.86
C ALA A 17 8.29 2.97 -9.60
N HIS A 18 7.94 1.76 -9.99
CA HIS A 18 8.91 0.82 -10.57
C HIS A 18 9.07 0.98 -12.08
N ARG A 19 8.08 1.51 -12.81
CA ARG A 19 8.15 1.74 -14.25
C ARG A 19 8.89 3.03 -14.55
N VAL A 20 9.72 3.02 -15.58
CA VAL A 20 10.46 4.22 -16.01
C VAL A 20 9.50 5.30 -16.48
N GLU A 21 9.72 6.54 -16.02
CA GLU A 21 8.94 7.68 -16.50
C GLU A 21 9.60 8.30 -17.73
N MET A 22 8.86 8.43 -18.81
CA MET A 22 9.30 9.03 -20.07
C MET A 22 8.25 10.00 -20.64
N GLY A 23 7.43 10.59 -19.77
CA GLY A 23 6.36 11.53 -20.14
C GLY A 23 4.95 10.90 -20.15
N THR A 24 4.81 9.64 -19.76
CA THR A 24 3.52 8.92 -19.77
C THR A 24 2.68 9.16 -18.51
N GLY A 25 3.26 9.73 -17.45
CA GLY A 25 2.61 9.90 -16.15
C GLY A 25 2.54 8.61 -15.31
N VAL A 26 3.19 7.53 -15.75
CA VAL A 26 3.14 6.24 -15.07
C VAL A 26 3.81 6.26 -13.70
N ARG A 27 4.78 7.14 -13.49
CA ARG A 27 5.41 7.38 -12.19
C ARG A 27 4.40 7.81 -11.12
N THR A 28 3.32 8.47 -11.52
CA THR A 28 2.26 8.92 -10.61
C THR A 28 1.09 7.95 -10.60
N SER A 29 0.61 7.54 -11.77
CA SER A 29 -0.65 6.79 -11.90
C SER A 29 -0.62 5.42 -11.24
N LEU A 30 0.47 4.65 -11.32
CA LEU A 30 0.56 3.35 -10.65
C LEU A 30 0.66 3.45 -9.12
N PRO A 31 1.48 4.34 -8.52
CA PRO A 31 1.41 4.59 -7.08
C PRO A 31 0.04 5.10 -6.60
N MET A 32 -0.69 5.89 -7.39
CA MET A 32 -2.05 6.30 -7.04
C MET A 32 -2.99 5.11 -6.87
N VAL A 33 -2.86 4.08 -7.71
CA VAL A 33 -3.64 2.84 -7.57
C VAL A 33 -3.35 2.13 -6.25
N ILE A 34 -2.08 2.08 -5.83
CA ILE A 34 -1.70 1.54 -4.51
C ILE A 34 -2.32 2.38 -3.39
N ALA A 35 -2.19 3.70 -3.47
CA ALA A 35 -2.68 4.62 -2.45
C ALA A 35 -4.20 4.54 -2.27
N ASP A 36 -4.94 4.41 -3.37
CA ASP A 36 -6.40 4.26 -3.38
C ASP A 36 -6.82 2.97 -2.65
N GLU A 37 -6.27 1.84 -3.03
CA GLU A 37 -6.57 0.55 -2.38
C GLU A 37 -6.09 0.48 -0.92
N LEU A 38 -5.03 1.18 -0.58
CA LEU A 38 -4.50 1.29 0.77
C LEU A 38 -5.35 2.22 1.66
N GLU A 39 -6.26 3.00 1.10
CA GLU A 39 -6.98 4.08 1.79
C GLU A 39 -6.01 5.14 2.35
N ALA A 40 -4.92 5.42 1.63
CA ALA A 40 -3.93 6.41 2.03
C ALA A 40 -4.40 7.84 1.73
N ASP A 41 -4.13 8.75 2.64
CA ASP A 41 -4.20 10.18 2.35
C ASP A 41 -3.05 10.56 1.42
N TRP A 42 -3.39 10.98 0.20
CA TRP A 42 -2.41 11.33 -0.83
C TRP A 42 -1.43 12.44 -0.40
N ALA A 43 -1.86 13.35 0.45
CA ALA A 43 -0.99 14.41 0.98
C ALA A 43 0.15 13.87 1.87
N ARG A 44 0.02 12.63 2.35
CA ARG A 44 1.02 11.94 3.18
C ARG A 44 1.83 10.90 2.40
N VAL A 45 1.65 10.86 1.07
CA VAL A 45 2.35 9.93 0.19
C VAL A 45 3.54 10.62 -0.48
N THR A 46 4.69 9.94 -0.45
CA THR A 46 5.88 10.29 -1.22
C THR A 46 6.12 9.22 -2.27
N ILE A 47 6.34 9.63 -3.51
CA ILE A 47 6.69 8.71 -4.59
C ILE A 47 8.20 8.72 -4.79
N VAL A 48 8.80 7.53 -4.79
CA VAL A 48 10.21 7.32 -5.10
C VAL A 48 10.32 6.49 -6.37
N GLN A 49 11.08 6.98 -7.34
CA GLN A 49 11.39 6.21 -8.55
C GLN A 49 12.34 5.07 -8.18
N ALA A 50 11.98 3.84 -8.58
CA ALA A 50 12.87 2.69 -8.41
C ALA A 50 14.16 2.84 -9.23
N ASP A 51 15.24 2.31 -8.70
CA ASP A 51 16.45 2.03 -9.46
C ASP A 51 16.22 0.89 -10.47
N ALA A 52 17.17 0.68 -11.37
CA ALA A 52 17.12 -0.38 -12.36
C ALA A 52 17.38 -1.74 -11.68
N ASN A 53 16.32 -2.40 -11.21
CA ASN A 53 16.40 -3.68 -10.52
C ASN A 53 15.17 -4.55 -10.81
N GLU A 54 15.13 -5.17 -11.99
CA GLU A 54 14.01 -6.03 -12.39
C GLU A 54 13.88 -7.30 -11.55
N ALA A 55 14.96 -7.77 -10.93
CA ALA A 55 14.89 -8.91 -10.01
C ALA A 55 14.03 -8.60 -8.77
N ARG A 56 14.03 -7.32 -8.33
CA ARG A 56 13.26 -6.85 -7.19
C ARG A 56 11.85 -6.37 -7.55
N TYR A 57 11.74 -5.62 -8.65
CA TYR A 57 10.52 -4.87 -8.98
C TYR A 57 9.73 -5.48 -10.15
N GLY A 58 10.24 -6.50 -10.80
CA GLY A 58 9.68 -7.01 -12.05
C GLY A 58 10.04 -6.12 -13.24
N ASN A 59 9.36 -6.33 -14.35
CA ASN A 59 9.65 -5.61 -15.59
C ASN A 59 9.47 -4.10 -15.45
N GLN A 60 10.50 -3.33 -15.76
CA GLN A 60 10.56 -1.87 -15.65
C GLN A 60 10.46 -1.13 -16.99
N ASN A 61 10.46 -1.84 -18.12
CA ASN A 61 10.39 -1.25 -19.46
C ASN A 61 9.04 -0.54 -19.72
N VAL A 62 9.10 0.58 -20.41
CA VAL A 62 7.92 1.35 -20.83
C VAL A 62 7.81 1.30 -22.36
N ASP A 63 6.97 0.40 -22.84
CA ASP A 63 6.68 0.20 -24.26
C ASP A 63 5.28 -0.43 -24.44
N GLY A 64 4.76 -0.43 -25.65
CA GLY A 64 3.54 -1.14 -26.04
C GLY A 64 2.31 -0.87 -25.18
N SER A 65 2.20 0.27 -24.53
CA SER A 65 1.13 0.63 -23.59
C SER A 65 0.92 -0.39 -22.47
N ARG A 66 1.99 -1.09 -22.04
CA ARG A 66 1.90 -2.20 -21.08
C ARG A 66 1.88 -1.76 -19.63
N SER A 67 2.36 -0.56 -19.31
CA SER A 67 2.58 -0.16 -17.91
C SER A 67 1.29 -0.27 -17.07
N VAL A 68 0.23 0.42 -17.44
CA VAL A 68 -1.04 0.33 -16.71
C VAL A 68 -1.75 -1.00 -16.97
N ARG A 69 -1.82 -1.45 -18.21
CA ARG A 69 -2.53 -2.70 -18.57
C ARG A 69 -2.03 -3.93 -17.80
N HIS A 70 -0.72 -4.05 -17.59
CA HIS A 70 -0.14 -5.21 -16.91
C HIS A 70 0.01 -5.02 -15.41
N PHE A 71 0.14 -3.79 -14.94
CA PHE A 71 0.44 -3.53 -13.52
C PHE A 71 -0.72 -2.95 -12.71
N LEU A 72 -1.84 -2.59 -13.34
CA LEU A 72 -3.01 -2.13 -12.61
C LEU A 72 -3.44 -3.12 -11.51
N LEU A 73 -3.69 -4.38 -11.87
CA LEU A 73 -4.13 -5.39 -10.92
C LEU A 73 -3.05 -5.76 -9.89
N PRO A 74 -1.77 -5.98 -10.24
CA PRO A 74 -0.71 -6.14 -9.25
C PRO A 74 -0.60 -4.98 -8.25
N MET A 75 -0.74 -3.72 -8.70
CA MET A 75 -0.67 -2.56 -7.79
C MET A 75 -1.91 -2.48 -6.89
N ARG A 76 -3.09 -2.78 -7.40
CA ARG A 76 -4.30 -2.91 -6.57
C ARG A 76 -4.12 -3.96 -5.47
N ARG A 77 -3.65 -5.14 -5.84
CA ARG A 77 -3.38 -6.23 -4.88
C ARG A 77 -2.35 -5.83 -3.83
N ALA A 78 -1.29 -5.13 -4.22
CA ALA A 78 -0.30 -4.64 -3.26
C ALA A 78 -0.90 -3.66 -2.23
N GLY A 79 -1.71 -2.71 -2.69
CA GLY A 79 -2.41 -1.77 -1.81
C GLY A 79 -3.41 -2.46 -0.89
N ALA A 80 -4.25 -3.34 -1.44
CA ALA A 80 -5.25 -4.09 -0.68
C ALA A 80 -4.61 -5.01 0.37
N ALA A 81 -3.53 -5.73 0.01
CA ALA A 81 -2.82 -6.59 0.95
C ALA A 81 -2.20 -5.78 2.11
N ALA A 82 -1.59 -4.63 1.82
CA ALA A 82 -1.05 -3.76 2.86
C ALA A 82 -2.16 -3.21 3.77
N ARG A 83 -3.32 -2.83 3.22
CA ARG A 83 -4.49 -2.43 3.98
C ARG A 83 -4.94 -3.54 4.94
N GLN A 84 -5.13 -4.75 4.45
CA GLN A 84 -5.53 -5.89 5.29
C GLN A 84 -4.53 -6.16 6.42
N MET A 85 -3.23 -6.04 6.15
CA MET A 85 -2.19 -6.21 7.19
C MET A 85 -2.29 -5.13 8.27
N LEU A 86 -2.54 -3.87 7.91
CA LEU A 86 -2.74 -2.76 8.85
C LEU A 86 -4.02 -2.96 9.68
N GLU A 87 -5.13 -3.34 9.05
CA GLU A 87 -6.39 -3.64 9.72
C GLU A 87 -6.25 -4.80 10.71
N ALA A 88 -5.56 -5.88 10.31
CA ALA A 88 -5.30 -7.02 11.17
C ALA A 88 -4.39 -6.66 12.36
N ALA A 89 -3.36 -5.83 12.14
CA ALA A 89 -2.48 -5.37 13.22
C ALA A 89 -3.23 -4.49 14.24
N ALA A 90 -4.11 -3.59 13.78
CA ALA A 90 -4.94 -2.78 14.66
C ALA A 90 -5.97 -3.64 15.42
N ALA A 91 -6.59 -4.60 14.75
CA ALA A 91 -7.52 -5.55 15.38
C ALA A 91 -6.82 -6.33 16.49
N ALA A 92 -5.63 -6.87 16.24
CA ALA A 92 -4.85 -7.57 17.24
C ALA A 92 -4.51 -6.66 18.44
N ARG A 93 -4.11 -5.42 18.19
CA ARG A 93 -3.79 -4.43 19.23
C ARG A 93 -5.00 -4.09 20.10
N TRP A 94 -6.18 -4.07 19.53
CA TRP A 94 -7.43 -3.78 20.23
C TRP A 94 -8.10 -5.03 20.83
N GLY A 95 -7.67 -6.23 20.46
CA GLY A 95 -8.30 -7.49 20.88
C GLY A 95 -9.71 -7.67 20.30
N VAL A 96 -9.92 -7.27 19.04
CA VAL A 96 -11.21 -7.31 18.35
C VAL A 96 -11.11 -8.08 17.03
N PRO A 97 -12.22 -8.56 16.46
CA PRO A 97 -12.23 -9.17 15.14
C PRO A 97 -11.74 -8.19 14.04
N ALA A 98 -10.96 -8.67 13.09
CA ALA A 98 -10.48 -7.83 11.96
C ALA A 98 -11.65 -7.27 11.12
N SER A 99 -12.78 -7.97 11.05
CA SER A 99 -13.98 -7.52 10.35
C SER A 99 -14.63 -6.25 10.94
N GLU A 100 -14.26 -5.87 12.15
CA GLU A 100 -14.72 -4.64 12.80
C GLU A 100 -13.79 -3.45 12.60
N VAL A 101 -12.65 -3.67 11.91
CA VAL A 101 -11.64 -2.64 11.66
C VAL A 101 -11.63 -2.27 10.18
N GLN A 102 -11.66 -0.98 9.89
CA GLN A 102 -11.60 -0.45 8.53
C GLN A 102 -10.53 0.62 8.42
N ALA A 103 -9.70 0.52 7.38
CA ALA A 103 -8.84 1.62 6.98
C ALA A 103 -9.66 2.70 6.27
N ARG A 104 -9.41 3.94 6.60
CA ARG A 104 -10.04 5.09 5.96
C ARG A 104 -9.17 6.33 6.11
N GLN A 105 -8.79 6.92 4.98
CA GLN A 105 -7.98 8.14 4.93
C GLN A 105 -6.80 8.11 5.90
N HIS A 106 -5.91 7.15 5.73
CA HIS A 106 -4.68 6.99 6.51
C HIS A 106 -4.88 6.66 8.00
N THR A 107 -6.08 6.24 8.37
CA THR A 107 -6.48 5.92 9.74
C THR A 107 -7.18 4.57 9.78
N LEU A 108 -6.96 3.80 10.83
CA LEU A 108 -7.66 2.56 11.13
C LEU A 108 -8.76 2.89 12.14
N LEU A 109 -9.98 2.50 11.83
CA LEU A 109 -11.18 2.77 12.61
C LEU A 109 -11.78 1.46 13.09
N HIS A 110 -11.96 1.29 14.39
CA HIS A 110 -12.83 0.25 14.94
C HIS A 110 -14.28 0.74 14.92
N THR A 111 -15.07 0.21 14.01
CA THR A 111 -16.40 0.72 13.68
C THR A 111 -17.38 0.72 14.85
N PRO A 112 -17.41 -0.32 15.75
CA PRO A 112 -18.36 -0.34 16.85
C PRO A 112 -18.10 0.71 17.94
N THR A 113 -16.81 1.07 18.17
CA THR A 113 -16.45 1.96 19.30
C THR A 113 -15.93 3.33 18.86
N GLY A 114 -15.63 3.52 17.57
CA GLY A 114 -15.03 4.74 17.06
C GLY A 114 -13.55 4.95 17.40
N ARG A 115 -12.89 3.96 18.05
CA ARG A 115 -11.43 4.02 18.32
C ARG A 115 -10.64 4.15 17.01
N ARG A 116 -9.55 4.90 17.06
CA ARG A 116 -8.71 5.16 15.89
C ARG A 116 -7.23 4.96 16.18
N LEU A 117 -6.49 4.55 15.15
CA LEU A 117 -5.02 4.48 15.10
C LEU A 117 -4.56 4.99 13.73
N GLY A 118 -3.48 5.76 13.69
CA GLY A 118 -2.82 6.09 12.44
C GLY A 118 -2.06 4.89 11.87
N PHE A 119 -1.82 4.87 10.57
CA PHE A 119 -1.08 3.79 9.91
C PHE A 119 0.30 3.58 10.53
N GLY A 120 1.02 4.66 10.85
CA GLY A 120 2.36 4.59 11.44
C GLY A 120 2.40 3.91 12.79
N GLU A 121 1.32 3.99 13.58
CA GLU A 121 1.27 3.40 14.91
C GLU A 121 1.27 1.86 14.90
N VAL A 122 0.82 1.24 13.79
CA VAL A 122 0.74 -0.22 13.63
C VAL A 122 1.60 -0.75 12.50
N ALA A 123 2.31 0.10 11.76
CA ALA A 123 3.09 -0.29 10.58
C ALA A 123 4.13 -1.37 10.89
N ALA A 124 4.83 -1.26 12.03
CA ALA A 124 5.83 -2.24 12.44
C ALA A 124 5.20 -3.60 12.78
N ASP A 125 4.03 -3.61 13.41
CA ASP A 125 3.31 -4.84 13.72
C ASP A 125 2.75 -5.47 12.45
N ALA A 126 2.14 -4.68 11.57
CA ALA A 126 1.66 -5.11 10.27
C ALA A 126 2.77 -5.75 9.42
N ALA A 127 3.98 -5.18 9.43
CA ALA A 127 5.11 -5.71 8.66
C ALA A 127 5.56 -7.12 9.08
N ARG A 128 5.20 -7.56 10.28
CA ARG A 128 5.50 -8.91 10.80
C ARG A 128 4.44 -9.95 10.43
N LEU A 129 3.28 -9.51 9.97
CA LEU A 129 2.20 -10.41 9.56
C LEU A 129 2.53 -11.08 8.22
N PRO A 130 2.05 -12.31 8.00
CA PRO A 130 2.14 -12.94 6.69
C PRO A 130 1.37 -12.12 5.65
N LEU A 131 1.86 -12.15 4.41
CA LEU A 131 1.10 -11.57 3.29
C LEU A 131 -0.22 -12.32 3.13
N PRO A 132 -1.34 -11.61 2.97
CA PRO A 132 -2.62 -12.25 2.66
C PRO A 132 -2.54 -13.09 1.38
N ALA A 133 -3.30 -14.17 1.33
CA ALA A 133 -3.41 -14.96 0.11
C ALA A 133 -4.06 -14.13 -1.01
N PRO A 134 -3.71 -14.36 -2.28
CA PRO A 134 -4.23 -13.57 -3.41
C PRO A 134 -5.76 -13.58 -3.58
N GLU A 135 -6.44 -14.49 -2.93
CA GLU A 135 -7.89 -14.72 -3.03
C GLU A 135 -8.70 -14.12 -1.86
N GLN A 136 -8.02 -13.44 -0.95
CA GLN A 136 -8.64 -12.84 0.24
C GLN A 136 -8.86 -11.31 0.05
#